data_5f13160913a9c9402738ebd2b28e509b
#
_entry.id   5f13160913a9c9402738ebd2b28e509b
#
_cell.length_a   1.000
_cell.length_b   1.000
_cell.length_c   1.000
_cell.angle_alpha   90.00
_cell.angle_beta   90.00
_cell.angle_gamma   90.00
#
_symmetry.space_group_name_H-M   'P 1'
#
loop_
_entity.id
_entity.type
_entity.pdbx_description
1 polymer ?
#
loop_
_entity_poly.entity_id
_entity_poly.type
_entity_poly.pdbx_seq_one_letter_code
_entity_poly.pdbx_strand_id
1 'polypeptide(L)'
;MSLRTPLAKVKGLGSAKQGTHHWWHQRLTALALLPLSLWFIYSLVSMTSADYNSLINWLRLPYVAVLLIFFVISLFYHAQLGLQVVIEDYINSEWQKFACIIMIKFLSVIGALAAVLSV
;
A
#
# COMPACT_ATOMS: atom_id res chain seq x y z
N MET A 1 12.38 35.44 1.85
CA MET A 1 13.61 35.11 1.11
C MET A 1 13.65 33.62 0.79
N SER A 2 13.82 33.29 -0.46
CA SER A 2 13.86 31.88 -0.87
C SER A 2 15.28 31.34 -0.69
N LEU A 3 15.38 30.16 -0.10
CA LEU A 3 16.66 29.45 0.04
C LEU A 3 17.03 28.67 -1.23
N ARG A 4 16.18 28.71 -2.25
CA ARG A 4 16.45 28.00 -3.49
C ARG A 4 17.49 28.74 -4.33
N THR A 5 18.40 27.97 -4.91
CA THR A 5 19.38 28.53 -5.83
C THR A 5 18.71 28.90 -7.15
N PRO A 6 19.27 29.87 -7.92
CA PRO A 6 18.75 30.17 -9.25
C PRO A 6 18.75 28.94 -10.17
N LEU A 7 19.75 28.09 -10.04
CA LEU A 7 19.83 26.85 -10.83
C LEU A 7 18.67 25.91 -10.51
N ALA A 8 18.34 25.77 -9.23
CA ALA A 8 17.22 24.92 -8.82
C ALA A 8 15.91 25.43 -9.39
N LYS A 9 15.71 26.75 -9.41
CA LYS A 9 14.51 27.36 -10.00
C LYS A 9 14.42 27.09 -11.49
N VAL A 10 15.51 27.24 -12.21
CA VAL A 10 15.55 27.03 -13.66
C VAL A 10 15.29 25.56 -14.01
N LYS A 11 15.86 24.64 -13.25
CA LYS A 11 15.64 23.20 -13.46
C LYS A 11 14.28 22.71 -12.99
N GLY A 12 13.49 23.57 -12.37
CA GLY A 12 12.19 23.16 -11.84
C GLY A 12 12.29 22.25 -10.63
N LEU A 13 13.43 22.25 -9.95
CA LEU A 13 13.61 21.48 -8.71
C LEU A 13 12.87 22.17 -7.59
N GLY A 14 11.63 21.74 -7.37
CA GLY A 14 10.79 22.28 -6.33
C GLY A 14 11.14 21.71 -4.96
N SER A 15 10.24 21.94 -4.02
CA SER A 15 10.38 21.35 -2.70
C SER A 15 10.29 19.83 -2.81
N ALA A 16 10.95 19.12 -1.90
CA ALA A 16 10.89 17.67 -1.83
C ALA A 16 9.60 17.15 -1.21
N LYS A 17 8.57 17.99 -1.10
CA LYS A 17 7.32 17.64 -0.40
C LYS A 17 6.68 16.36 -0.93
N GLN A 18 6.55 16.21 -2.26
CA GLN A 18 5.94 15.03 -2.84
C GLN A 18 6.78 13.78 -2.60
N GLY A 19 8.09 13.87 -2.75
CA GLY A 19 8.99 12.77 -2.47
C GLY A 19 8.98 12.40 -1.00
N THR A 20 8.93 13.40 -0.12
CA THR A 20 8.84 13.19 1.33
C THR A 20 7.52 12.54 1.70
N HIS A 21 6.41 12.99 1.13
CA HIS A 21 5.10 12.37 1.37
C HIS A 21 5.09 10.91 0.96
N HIS A 22 5.60 10.60 -0.23
CA HIS A 22 5.67 9.23 -0.72
C HIS A 22 6.51 8.36 0.21
N TRP A 23 7.65 8.87 0.65
CA TRP A 23 8.54 8.17 1.57
C TRP A 23 7.85 7.91 2.91
N TRP A 24 7.14 8.91 3.46
CA TRP A 24 6.42 8.76 4.71
C TRP A 24 5.30 7.75 4.59
N HIS A 25 4.51 7.79 3.52
CA HIS A 25 3.44 6.83 3.30
C HIS A 25 3.98 5.41 3.20
N GLN A 26 5.11 5.23 2.50
CA GLN A 26 5.76 3.93 2.40
C GLN A 26 6.22 3.43 3.77
N ARG A 27 6.83 4.29 4.56
CA ARG A 27 7.29 3.94 5.90
C ARG A 27 6.12 3.65 6.84
N LEU A 28 5.08 4.47 6.81
CA LEU A 28 3.91 4.27 7.66
C LEU A 28 3.19 2.97 7.33
N THR A 29 3.01 2.67 6.06
CA THR A 29 2.39 1.40 5.66
C THR A 29 3.25 0.21 6.04
N ALA A 30 4.58 0.33 5.91
CA ALA A 30 5.49 -0.73 6.34
C ALA A 30 5.40 -0.97 7.85
N LEU A 31 5.37 0.09 8.64
CA LEU A 31 5.24 -0.01 10.09
C LEU A 31 3.91 -0.65 10.51
N ALA A 32 2.83 -0.32 9.79
CA ALA A 32 1.53 -0.93 10.04
C ALA A 32 1.52 -2.40 9.63
N LEU A 33 2.17 -2.73 8.51
CA LEU A 33 2.18 -4.09 7.98
C LEU A 33 2.97 -5.06 8.85
N LEU A 34 4.02 -4.61 9.53
CA LEU A 34 4.83 -5.50 10.36
C LEU A 34 4.00 -6.20 11.43
N PRO A 35 3.33 -5.48 12.36
CA PRO A 35 2.52 -6.16 13.37
C PRO A 35 1.29 -6.85 12.79
N LEU A 36 0.68 -6.28 11.76
CA LEU A 36 -0.49 -6.89 11.12
C LEU A 36 -0.13 -8.19 10.41
N SER A 37 1.03 -8.23 9.74
CA SER A 37 1.49 -9.45 9.09
C SER A 37 1.80 -10.54 10.09
N LEU A 38 2.46 -10.20 11.20
CA LEU A 38 2.76 -11.16 12.26
C LEU A 38 1.47 -11.69 12.88
N TRP A 39 0.51 -10.82 13.14
CA TRP A 39 -0.80 -11.23 13.65
C TRP A 39 -1.52 -12.15 12.66
N PHE A 40 -1.49 -11.82 11.40
CA PHE A 40 -2.16 -12.59 10.34
C PHE A 40 -1.54 -13.98 10.21
N ILE A 41 -0.21 -14.05 10.18
CA ILE A 41 0.49 -15.34 10.10
C ILE A 41 0.20 -16.20 11.32
N TYR A 42 0.26 -15.61 12.51
CA TYR A 42 -0.08 -16.33 13.75
C TYR A 42 -1.51 -16.86 13.70
N SER A 43 -2.45 -16.04 13.25
CA SER A 43 -3.84 -16.43 13.13
C SER A 43 -4.03 -17.57 12.13
N LEU A 44 -3.37 -17.51 10.98
CA LEU A 44 -3.44 -18.57 9.98
C LEU A 44 -2.90 -19.88 10.53
N VAL A 45 -1.75 -19.84 11.21
CA VAL A 45 -1.14 -21.03 11.79
C VAL A 45 -2.06 -21.65 12.85
N SER A 46 -2.66 -20.82 13.70
CA SER A 46 -3.55 -21.33 14.75
C SER A 46 -4.87 -21.85 14.19
N MET A 47 -5.23 -21.47 12.96
CA MET A 47 -6.48 -21.89 12.30
C MET A 47 -6.29 -23.06 11.32
N THR A 48 -5.08 -23.63 11.22
CA THR A 48 -4.81 -24.68 10.21
C THR A 48 -5.64 -25.94 10.44
N SER A 49 -6.03 -26.23 11.68
CA SER A 49 -6.87 -27.40 12.00
C SER A 49 -8.33 -27.03 12.26
N ALA A 50 -8.71 -25.75 12.05
CA ALA A 50 -10.07 -25.30 12.30
C ALA A 50 -10.99 -25.74 11.17
N ASP A 51 -12.24 -26.05 11.52
CA ASP A 51 -13.26 -26.36 10.53
C ASP A 51 -13.82 -25.05 9.95
N TYR A 52 -14.73 -25.20 8.95
CA TYR A 52 -15.34 -24.06 8.29
C TYR A 52 -16.11 -23.17 9.25
N ASN A 53 -16.88 -23.77 10.18
CA ASN A 53 -17.69 -23.00 11.11
C ASN A 53 -16.84 -22.19 12.08
N SER A 54 -15.74 -22.74 12.55
CA SER A 54 -14.79 -22.03 13.42
C SER A 54 -14.16 -20.85 12.68
N LEU A 55 -13.79 -21.04 11.42
CA LEU A 55 -13.22 -19.98 10.61
C LEU A 55 -14.23 -18.83 10.40
N ILE A 56 -15.48 -19.17 10.07
CA ILE A 56 -16.52 -18.18 9.86
C ILE A 56 -16.80 -17.40 11.15
N ASN A 57 -16.88 -18.10 12.29
CA ASN A 57 -17.11 -17.46 13.58
C ASN A 57 -15.97 -16.51 13.94
N TRP A 58 -14.73 -16.88 13.62
CA TRP A 58 -13.57 -16.02 13.82
C TRP A 58 -13.66 -14.76 12.96
N LEU A 59 -14.01 -14.91 11.68
CA LEU A 59 -14.14 -13.79 10.76
C LEU A 59 -15.27 -12.84 11.15
N ARG A 60 -16.27 -13.33 11.87
CA ARG A 60 -17.40 -12.50 12.34
C ARG A 60 -17.07 -11.64 13.55
N LEU A 61 -15.97 -11.91 14.22
CA LEU A 61 -15.55 -11.07 15.35
C LEU A 61 -15.23 -9.65 14.85
N PRO A 62 -15.79 -8.60 15.47
CA PRO A 62 -15.61 -7.25 14.97
C PRO A 62 -14.14 -6.81 14.88
N TYR A 63 -13.34 -7.15 15.90
CA TYR A 63 -11.94 -6.74 15.88
C TYR A 63 -11.15 -7.46 14.79
N VAL A 64 -11.49 -8.71 14.49
CA VAL A 64 -10.86 -9.47 13.41
C VAL A 64 -11.17 -8.85 12.07
N ALA A 65 -12.44 -8.52 11.83
CA ALA A 65 -12.86 -7.90 10.58
C ALA A 65 -12.15 -6.55 10.37
N VAL A 66 -12.09 -5.73 11.41
CA VAL A 66 -11.41 -4.43 11.33
C VAL A 66 -9.93 -4.59 11.02
N LEU A 67 -9.26 -5.52 11.71
CA LEU A 67 -7.83 -5.76 11.50
C LEU A 67 -7.56 -6.31 10.10
N LEU A 68 -8.40 -7.21 9.60
CA LEU A 68 -8.25 -7.76 8.26
C LEU A 68 -8.44 -6.69 7.19
N ILE A 69 -9.45 -5.85 7.33
CA ILE A 69 -9.70 -4.75 6.39
C ILE A 69 -8.51 -3.79 6.40
N PHE A 70 -8.04 -3.42 7.58
CA PHE A 70 -6.89 -2.54 7.72
C PHE A 70 -5.63 -3.17 7.11
N PHE A 71 -5.43 -4.47 7.33
CA PHE A 71 -4.31 -5.22 6.75
C PHE A 71 -4.35 -5.20 5.22
N VAL A 72 -5.51 -5.49 4.64
CA VAL A 72 -5.69 -5.51 3.18
C VAL A 72 -5.42 -4.13 2.57
N ILE A 73 -5.99 -3.10 3.16
CA ILE A 73 -5.80 -1.73 2.65
C ILE A 73 -4.32 -1.33 2.72
N SER A 74 -3.68 -1.61 3.86
CA SER A 74 -2.26 -1.29 4.04
C SER A 74 -1.38 -2.07 3.06
N LEU A 75 -1.70 -3.34 2.83
CA LEU A 75 -0.96 -4.21 1.92
C LEU A 75 -1.03 -3.69 0.48
N PHE A 76 -2.24 -3.40 0.00
CA PHE A 76 -2.41 -2.90 -1.37
C PHE A 76 -1.80 -1.53 -1.55
N TYR A 77 -1.96 -0.65 -0.56
CA TYR A 77 -1.37 0.68 -0.63
C TYR A 77 0.15 0.62 -0.66
N HIS A 78 0.75 -0.20 0.20
CA HIS A 78 2.20 -0.38 0.23
C HIS A 78 2.72 -0.99 -1.07
N ALA A 79 2.03 -1.99 -1.60
CA ALA A 79 2.39 -2.63 -2.87
C ALA A 79 2.30 -1.64 -4.04
N GLN A 80 1.26 -0.82 -4.06
CA GLN A 80 1.10 0.21 -5.08
C GLN A 80 2.26 1.20 -5.06
N LEU A 81 2.64 1.67 -3.87
CA LEU A 81 3.75 2.60 -3.74
C LEU A 81 5.06 1.98 -4.19
N GLY A 82 5.30 0.72 -3.84
CA GLY A 82 6.49 -0.01 -4.27
C GLY A 82 6.56 -0.20 -5.77
N LEU A 83 5.45 -0.60 -6.38
CA LEU A 83 5.38 -0.76 -7.83
C LEU A 83 5.54 0.57 -8.57
N GLN A 84 5.02 1.65 -8.00
CA GLN A 84 5.19 2.97 -8.58
C GLN A 84 6.67 3.36 -8.66
N VAL A 85 7.43 3.10 -7.59
CA VAL A 85 8.87 3.37 -7.58
C VAL A 85 9.59 2.54 -8.66
N VAL A 86 9.26 1.26 -8.79
CA VAL A 86 9.86 0.39 -9.81
C VAL A 86 9.56 0.92 -11.21
N ILE A 87 8.34 1.34 -11.47
CA ILE A 87 7.95 1.86 -12.78
C ILE A 87 8.70 3.17 -13.07
N GLU A 88 8.80 4.04 -12.10
CA GLU A 88 9.52 5.31 -12.27
C GLU A 88 11.01 5.08 -12.58
N ASP A 89 11.61 4.04 -12.00
CA ASP A 89 13.03 3.75 -12.19
C ASP A 89 13.33 3.06 -13.53
N TYR A 90 12.43 2.17 -14.00
CA TYR A 90 12.72 1.30 -15.13
C TYR A 90 12.06 1.71 -16.45
N ILE A 91 11.02 2.52 -16.41
CA ILE A 91 10.33 2.95 -17.62
C ILE A 91 10.78 4.37 -17.97
N ASN A 92 11.38 4.54 -19.15
CA ASN A 92 11.94 5.82 -19.58
C ASN A 92 10.94 6.71 -20.29
N SER A 93 9.95 6.12 -20.97
CA SER A 93 8.92 6.89 -21.70
C SER A 93 7.90 7.45 -20.71
N GLU A 94 7.73 8.77 -20.71
CA GLU A 94 6.77 9.43 -19.80
C GLU A 94 5.33 8.96 -20.02
N TRP A 95 4.96 8.73 -21.28
CA TRP A 95 3.62 8.26 -21.61
C TRP A 95 3.36 6.86 -21.04
N GLN A 96 4.32 5.95 -21.24
CA GLN A 96 4.20 4.59 -20.72
C GLN A 96 4.23 4.58 -19.20
N LYS A 97 5.10 5.39 -18.60
CA LYS A 97 5.18 5.53 -17.15
C LYS A 97 3.82 5.98 -16.59
N PHE A 98 3.24 7.01 -17.17
CA PHE A 98 1.95 7.55 -16.73
C PHE A 98 0.85 6.51 -16.86
N ALA A 99 0.79 5.81 -18.00
CA ALA A 99 -0.22 4.77 -18.24
C ALA A 99 -0.08 3.62 -17.25
N CYS A 100 1.15 3.17 -16.99
CA CYS A 100 1.40 2.08 -16.03
C CYS A 100 1.02 2.47 -14.61
N ILE A 101 1.34 3.69 -14.18
CA ILE A 101 1.00 4.15 -12.84
C ILE A 101 -0.51 4.22 -12.66
N ILE A 102 -1.23 4.75 -13.66
CA ILE A 102 -2.69 4.79 -13.62
C ILE A 102 -3.28 3.40 -13.56
N MET A 103 -2.77 2.48 -14.38
CA MET A 103 -3.25 1.10 -14.39
C MET A 103 -3.05 0.45 -13.03
N ILE A 104 -1.88 0.62 -12.41
CA ILE A 104 -1.59 0.05 -11.10
C ILE A 104 -2.53 0.63 -10.04
N LYS A 105 -2.79 1.92 -10.08
CA LYS A 105 -3.71 2.55 -9.13
C LYS A 105 -5.12 1.98 -9.27
N PHE A 106 -5.63 1.85 -10.49
CA PHE A 106 -6.94 1.25 -10.71
C PHE A 106 -6.99 -0.20 -10.26
N LEU A 107 -5.98 -1.00 -10.61
CA LEU A 107 -5.93 -2.41 -10.21
C LEU A 107 -5.86 -2.54 -8.68
N SER A 108 -5.08 -1.67 -8.03
CA SER A 108 -4.96 -1.70 -6.56
C SER A 108 -6.29 -1.35 -5.90
N VAL A 109 -7.00 -0.35 -6.39
CA VAL A 109 -8.30 0.04 -5.84
C VAL A 109 -9.31 -1.08 -6.05
N ILE A 110 -9.38 -1.64 -7.24
CA ILE A 110 -10.31 -2.74 -7.56
C ILE A 110 -9.98 -3.95 -6.69
N GLY A 111 -8.71 -4.31 -6.59
CA GLY A 111 -8.28 -5.43 -5.76
C GLY A 111 -8.59 -5.23 -4.29
N ALA A 112 -8.31 -4.03 -3.78
CA ALA A 112 -8.58 -3.70 -2.38
C ALA A 112 -10.10 -3.75 -2.09
N LEU A 113 -10.90 -3.18 -2.97
CA LEU A 113 -12.37 -3.21 -2.81
C LEU A 113 -12.89 -4.64 -2.85
N ALA A 114 -12.42 -5.44 -3.81
CA ALA A 114 -12.83 -6.84 -3.92
C ALA A 114 -12.46 -7.61 -2.65
N ALA A 115 -11.25 -7.41 -2.14
CA ALA A 115 -10.79 -8.09 -0.93
C ALA A 115 -11.58 -7.66 0.31
N VAL A 116 -11.88 -6.36 0.45
CA VAL A 116 -12.66 -5.84 1.58
C VAL A 116 -14.08 -6.37 1.53
N LEU A 117 -14.69 -6.40 0.35
CA LEU A 117 -16.06 -6.93 0.20
C LEU A 117 -16.11 -8.44 0.45
N SER A 118 -14.99 -9.15 0.27
CA SER A 118 -14.93 -10.58 0.56
C SER A 118 -14.87 -10.89 2.05
N VAL A 119 -14.43 -9.93 2.85
CA VAL A 119 -14.39 -10.07 4.31
C VAL A 119 -15.75 -9.76 4.91
#